data_c0e03ddbc783aa36a30fb00dbf4262af
#
_entry.id   c0e03ddbc783aa36a30fb00dbf4262af
#
_cell.length_a   1.000
_cell.length_b   1.000
_cell.length_c   1.000
_cell.angle_alpha   90.00
_cell.angle_beta   90.00
_cell.angle_gamma   90.00
#
_symmetry.space_group_name_H-M   'P 1'
#
loop_
_entity.id
_entity.type
_entity.pdbx_description
1 polymer ?
#
loop_
_entity_poly.entity_id
_entity_poly.type
_entity_poly.pdbx_seq_one_letter_code
_entity_poly.pdbx_strand_id
1 'polypeptide(L)'
;MYTHQGNKVTGLTVAYIGGGSRGWAWGFMRDIISDGQISGTVRLYDIDREAAERNQKIGTMLAAHPDAASKWTFEVSSSLQEALTGADF
;
A
#
# COMPACT_ATOMS: atom_id res chain seq x y z
N MET A 1 7.03 6.34 -10.17
CA MET A 1 6.52 7.66 -10.55
C MET A 1 5.02 7.55 -10.81
N TYR A 2 4.28 8.53 -10.41
CA TYR A 2 2.83 8.50 -10.56
C TYR A 2 2.35 9.36 -11.73
N THR A 3 1.11 9.10 -12.17
CA THR A 3 0.45 9.87 -13.21
C THR A 3 -0.76 10.57 -12.64
N HIS A 4 -0.88 11.86 -12.92
CA HIS A 4 -2.01 12.68 -12.48
C HIS A 4 -2.89 13.01 -13.69
N GLN A 5 -4.18 12.70 -13.59
CA GLN A 5 -5.12 12.92 -14.68
C GLN A 5 -6.47 13.35 -14.12
N GLY A 6 -6.79 14.63 -14.27
CA GLY A 6 -7.97 15.20 -13.67
C GLY A 6 -7.91 15.10 -12.15
N ASN A 7 -8.93 14.48 -11.55
CA ASN A 7 -8.98 14.25 -10.10
C ASN A 7 -8.35 12.93 -9.68
N LYS A 8 -7.76 12.18 -10.63
CA LYS A 8 -7.21 10.86 -10.35
C LYS A 8 -5.70 10.87 -10.40
N VAL A 9 -5.08 10.18 -9.47
CA VAL A 9 -3.64 9.94 -9.42
C VAL A 9 -3.40 8.44 -9.42
N THR A 10 -2.65 7.96 -10.39
CA THR A 10 -2.37 6.53 -10.56
C THR A 10 -0.88 6.26 -10.54
N GLY A 11 -0.51 5.03 -10.27
CA GLY A 11 0.89 4.62 -10.27
C GLY A 11 1.69 5.15 -9.09
N LEU A 12 1.03 5.51 -8.00
CA LEU A 12 1.72 5.93 -6.77
C LEU A 12 2.53 4.78 -6.20
N THR A 13 3.69 5.10 -5.64
CA THR A 13 4.48 4.17 -4.86
C THR A 13 4.60 4.71 -3.45
N VAL A 14 4.02 4.01 -2.50
CA VAL A 14 3.99 4.40 -1.10
C VAL A 14 4.85 3.42 -0.30
N ALA A 15 5.85 3.92 0.41
CA ALA A 15 6.64 3.12 1.34
C ALA A 15 6.02 3.26 2.73
N TYR A 16 5.53 2.16 3.27
CA TYR A 16 4.94 2.14 4.60
C TYR A 16 5.93 1.47 5.56
N ILE A 17 6.60 2.27 6.35
CA ILE A 17 7.59 1.80 7.33
C ILE A 17 6.84 1.46 8.61
N GLY A 18 7.10 0.26 9.15
CA GLY A 18 6.27 -0.29 10.22
C GLY A 18 5.07 -1.03 9.67
N GLY A 19 5.21 -1.60 8.48
CA GLY A 19 4.11 -2.25 7.75
C GLY A 19 3.53 -3.49 8.42
N GLY A 20 4.14 -3.94 9.53
CA GLY A 20 3.58 -5.02 10.34
C GLY A 20 2.61 -4.55 11.42
N SER A 21 2.42 -3.26 11.60
CA SER A 21 1.49 -2.70 12.56
C SER A 21 0.06 -3.11 12.22
N ARG A 22 -0.70 -3.58 13.21
CA ARG A 22 -2.07 -4.05 12.95
C ARG A 22 -3.05 -2.89 12.75
N GLY A 23 -3.20 -2.04 13.74
CA GLY A 23 -4.23 -1.00 13.72
C GLY A 23 -3.97 0.05 12.66
N TRP A 24 -2.75 0.56 12.62
CA TRP A 24 -2.39 1.63 11.69
C TRP A 24 -2.40 1.17 10.24
N ALA A 25 -1.80 0.01 9.96
CA ALA A 25 -1.73 -0.48 8.59
C ALA A 25 -3.12 -0.79 8.03
N TRP A 26 -3.97 -1.40 8.83
CA TRP A 26 -5.32 -1.75 8.36
C TRP A 26 -6.18 -0.53 8.12
N GLY A 27 -6.09 0.48 8.99
CA GLY A 27 -6.80 1.75 8.79
C GLY A 27 -6.33 2.46 7.53
N PHE A 28 -5.02 2.52 7.34
CA PHE A 28 -4.42 3.12 6.15
C PHE A 28 -4.86 2.40 4.87
N MET A 29 -4.79 1.06 4.87
CA MET A 29 -5.20 0.26 3.72
C MET A 29 -6.67 0.50 3.36
N ARG A 30 -7.53 0.53 4.35
CA ARG A 30 -8.95 0.78 4.14
C ARG A 30 -9.19 2.15 3.54
N ASP A 31 -8.51 3.16 4.06
CA ASP A 31 -8.68 4.53 3.60
C ASP A 31 -8.24 4.70 2.16
N ILE A 32 -7.08 4.18 1.77
CA ILE A 32 -6.60 4.32 0.39
C ILE A 32 -7.43 3.52 -0.60
N ILE A 33 -7.90 2.35 -0.22
CA ILE A 33 -8.73 1.50 -1.09
C ILE A 33 -10.09 2.13 -1.29
N SER A 34 -10.62 2.83 -0.29
CA SER A 34 -11.90 3.51 -0.36
C SER A 34 -11.84 4.80 -1.16
N ASP A 35 -10.66 5.37 -1.37
CA ASP A 35 -10.49 6.60 -2.13
C ASP A 35 -10.33 6.27 -3.62
N GLY A 36 -11.39 6.47 -4.39
CA GLY A 36 -11.39 6.17 -5.82
C GLY A 36 -10.52 7.10 -6.66
N GLN A 37 -9.88 8.10 -6.08
CA GLN A 37 -9.06 9.06 -6.80
C GLN A 37 -7.58 8.70 -6.85
N ILE A 38 -7.13 7.75 -6.04
CA ILE A 38 -5.72 7.35 -5.99
C ILE A 38 -5.58 5.84 -6.15
N SER A 39 -4.49 5.44 -6.77
CA SER A 39 -4.15 4.02 -6.91
C SER A 39 -2.64 3.87 -7.06
N GLY A 40 -2.13 2.66 -6.82
CA GLY A 40 -0.71 2.40 -6.96
C GLY A 40 -0.26 1.16 -6.21
N THR A 41 0.96 1.22 -5.71
CA THR A 41 1.61 0.13 -4.97
C THR A 41 2.02 0.62 -3.59
N VAL A 42 1.73 -0.19 -2.57
CA VAL A 42 2.21 0.02 -1.21
C VAL A 42 3.31 -1.00 -0.93
N ARG A 43 4.48 -0.51 -0.58
CA ARG A 43 5.60 -1.34 -0.14
C ARG A 43 5.64 -1.35 1.36
N LEU A 44 5.39 -2.52 1.94
CA LEU A 44 5.37 -2.70 3.39
C LEU A 44 6.75 -3.14 3.87
N TYR A 45 7.31 -2.43 4.82
CA TYR A 45 8.56 -2.82 5.45
C TYR A 45 8.38 -2.82 6.96
N ASP A 46 8.84 -3.89 7.60
CA ASP A 46 8.88 -4.01 9.05
C ASP A 46 10.04 -4.91 9.43
N ILE A 47 10.63 -4.66 10.59
CA ILE A 47 11.65 -5.54 11.16
C ILE A 47 11.05 -6.95 11.34
N ASP A 48 9.79 -7.02 11.72
CA ASP A 48 9.04 -8.27 11.76
C ASP A 48 8.44 -8.55 10.37
N ARG A 49 9.18 -9.31 9.57
CA ARG A 49 8.77 -9.61 8.20
C ARG A 49 7.47 -10.40 8.14
N GLU A 50 7.25 -11.32 9.08
CA GLU A 50 6.01 -12.10 9.09
C GLU A 50 4.80 -11.21 9.29
N ALA A 51 4.91 -10.20 10.13
CA ALA A 51 3.84 -9.24 10.34
C ALA A 51 3.56 -8.43 9.07
N ALA A 52 4.60 -8.01 8.35
CA ALA A 52 4.43 -7.31 7.08
C ALA A 52 3.77 -8.22 6.03
N GLU A 53 4.17 -9.48 5.96
CA GLU A 53 3.57 -10.44 5.03
C GLU A 53 2.10 -10.69 5.34
N ARG A 54 1.74 -10.74 6.61
CA ARG A 54 0.34 -10.87 7.04
C ARG A 54 -0.48 -9.68 6.55
N ASN A 55 0.03 -8.47 6.72
CA ASN A 55 -0.64 -7.27 6.28
C ASN A 55 -0.71 -7.17 4.76
N GLN A 56 0.29 -7.67 4.05
CA GLN A 56 0.23 -7.77 2.59
C GLN A 56 -0.96 -8.62 2.14
N LYS A 57 -1.17 -9.75 2.78
CA LYS A 57 -2.30 -10.62 2.45
C LYS A 57 -3.63 -9.94 2.72
N ILE A 58 -3.74 -9.26 3.84
CA ILE A 58 -4.96 -8.53 4.20
C ILE A 58 -5.23 -7.41 3.19
N GLY A 59 -4.22 -6.62 2.86
CA GLY A 59 -4.35 -5.54 1.88
C GLY A 59 -4.75 -6.05 0.50
N THR A 60 -4.15 -7.16 0.07
CA THR A 60 -4.49 -7.78 -1.21
C THR A 60 -5.93 -8.25 -1.23
N MET A 61 -6.42 -8.84 -0.14
CA MET A 61 -7.81 -9.25 -0.02
C MET A 61 -8.77 -8.06 -0.07
N LEU A 62 -8.45 -6.99 0.64
CA LEU A 62 -9.26 -5.79 0.65
C LEU A 62 -9.32 -5.14 -0.74
N ALA A 63 -8.19 -5.08 -1.43
CA ALA A 63 -8.13 -4.49 -2.76
C ALA A 63 -8.88 -5.32 -3.82
N ALA A 64 -9.02 -6.60 -3.58
CA ALA A 64 -9.78 -7.50 -4.48
C ALA A 64 -11.27 -7.50 -4.20
N HIS A 65 -11.72 -6.85 -3.11
CA HIS A 65 -13.14 -6.82 -2.76
C HIS A 65 -13.95 -6.06 -3.83
N PRO A 66 -15.17 -6.53 -4.18
CA PRO A 66 -15.99 -5.84 -5.18
C PRO A 66 -16.31 -4.38 -4.87
N ASP A 67 -16.30 -4.01 -3.60
CA ASP A 67 -16.59 -2.64 -3.16
C ASP A 67 -15.35 -1.74 -3.14
N ALA A 68 -14.18 -2.27 -3.49
CA ALA A 68 -12.95 -1.48 -3.54
C ALA A 68 -13.06 -0.41 -4.63
N ALA A 69 -12.88 0.86 -4.26
CA ALA A 69 -13.03 1.99 -5.18
C ALA A 69 -11.78 2.23 -6.02
N SER A 70 -10.62 1.74 -5.60
CA SER A 70 -9.37 1.93 -6.33
C SER A 70 -8.54 0.66 -6.32
N LYS A 71 -7.57 0.60 -7.26
CA LYS A 71 -6.70 -0.57 -7.42
C LYS A 71 -5.39 -0.33 -6.71
N TRP A 72 -5.06 -1.23 -5.79
CA TRP A 72 -3.80 -1.18 -5.06
C TRP A 72 -3.13 -2.54 -5.05
N THR A 73 -1.81 -2.51 -5.15
CA THR A 73 -0.96 -3.70 -5.01
C THR A 73 -0.15 -3.55 -3.72
N PHE A 74 -0.06 -4.61 -2.94
CA PHE A 74 0.70 -4.61 -1.69
C PHE A 74 1.88 -5.55 -1.83
N GLU A 75 3.08 -5.02 -1.57
CA GLU A 75 4.34 -5.77 -1.66
C GLU A 75 5.05 -5.69 -0.32
N VAL A 76 5.81 -6.74 0.01
CA VAL A 76 6.70 -6.74 1.16
C VAL A 76 8.12 -6.47 0.67
N SER A 77 8.74 -5.42 1.19
CA SER A 77 10.13 -5.08 0.86
C SER A 77 11.08 -5.80 1.79
N SER A 78 12.19 -6.28 1.24
CA SER A 78 13.18 -7.04 2.01
C SER A 78 14.13 -6.15 2.80
N SER A 79 14.19 -4.86 2.49
CA SER A 79 15.03 -3.90 3.20
C SER A 79 14.37 -2.53 3.19
N LEU A 80 14.81 -1.68 4.12
CA LEU A 80 14.35 -0.29 4.18
C LEU A 80 14.72 0.45 2.90
N GLN A 81 15.92 0.22 2.39
CA GLN A 81 16.36 0.86 1.15
C GLN A 81 15.47 0.48 -0.03
N GLU A 82 15.12 -0.81 -0.13
CA GLU A 82 14.22 -1.28 -1.19
C GLU A 82 12.85 -0.61 -1.09
N ALA A 83 12.32 -0.49 0.12
CA ALA A 83 11.02 0.15 0.32
C ALA A 83 11.04 1.62 -0.10
N LEU A 84 12.12 2.33 0.19
CA LEU A 84 12.20 3.77 -0.05
C LEU A 84 12.61 4.14 -1.48
N THR A 85 13.29 3.23 -2.21
CA THR A 85 13.80 3.55 -3.54
C THR A 85 12.64 3.83 -4.51
N GLY A 86 12.60 5.04 -5.05
CA GLY A 86 11.58 5.46 -5.99
C GLY A 86 10.19 5.68 -5.39
N ALA A 87 10.07 5.66 -4.07
CA ALA A 87 8.79 5.92 -3.42
C ALA A 87 8.40 7.39 -3.56
N ASP A 88 7.11 7.62 -3.82
CA ASP A 88 6.56 8.98 -3.91
C ASP A 88 6.20 9.51 -2.53
N PHE A 89 5.89 8.62 -1.62
CA PHE A 89 5.53 8.94 -0.24
C PHE A 89 6.15 7.95 0.73
#